data_02ffe9e0c6e65cd406c860d669bbaad9
#
_entry.id   02ffe9e0c6e65cd406c860d669bbaad9
#
_cell.length_a   1.000
_cell.length_b   1.000
_cell.length_c   1.000
_cell.angle_alpha   90.00
_cell.angle_beta   90.00
_cell.angle_gamma   90.00
#
_symmetry.space_group_name_H-M   'P 1'
#
loop_
_entity.id
_entity.type
_entity.pdbx_description
1 polymer ?
#
loop_
_entity_poly.entity_id
_entity_poly.type
_entity_poly.pdbx_seq_one_letter_code
_entity_poly.pdbx_strand_id
1 'polypeptide(L)'
;VGPHPYGYMGLGDIMSFIFFGLVAVCAGSFLYLHSFDVASLVAGVALGLPVAAVMNINNMRDSLDDASKGKRTIANRLYELGEGCSATVRGQRVNGEQAMRMYHTVLLYLSLILFVAFIFVVKGFSLRTFVAGAAICLSFQPLMSALAGIVQEPDHTKLDRFMAPTSLGTVAVAIMVT
;
A
#
# COMPACT_ATOMS: atom_id res chain seq x y z
N VAL A 1 12.52 2.96 -19.58
CA VAL A 1 12.75 3.48 -20.93
C VAL A 1 13.11 4.96 -20.78
N GLY A 2 14.18 5.43 -21.41
CA GLY A 2 14.71 6.79 -21.32
C GLY A 2 15.99 6.89 -20.49
N PRO A 3 16.71 8.05 -20.57
CA PRO A 3 18.03 8.21 -19.94
C PRO A 3 17.98 8.25 -18.41
N HIS A 4 16.82 8.59 -17.81
CA HIS A 4 16.60 8.62 -16.37
C HIS A 4 15.24 8.03 -16.02
N PRO A 5 15.06 6.71 -16.06
CA PRO A 5 13.78 6.08 -15.77
C PRO A 5 13.43 6.26 -14.28
N TYR A 6 12.24 6.80 -14.02
CA TYR A 6 11.78 7.09 -12.66
C TYR A 6 11.75 5.84 -11.73
N GLY A 7 11.57 4.65 -12.31
CA GLY A 7 11.64 3.40 -11.56
C GLY A 7 13.03 3.15 -10.92
N TYR A 8 14.11 3.62 -11.55
CA TYR A 8 15.47 3.53 -11.01
C TYR A 8 15.73 4.54 -9.88
N MET A 9 14.91 5.59 -9.80
CA MET A 9 15.01 6.64 -8.78
C MET A 9 14.22 6.31 -7.50
N GLY A 10 13.52 5.18 -7.46
CA GLY A 10 12.68 4.78 -6.33
C GLY A 10 11.29 5.41 -6.35
N LEU A 11 10.86 5.96 -7.48
CA LEU A 11 9.55 6.60 -7.61
C LEU A 11 8.42 5.63 -8.01
N GLY A 12 8.70 4.34 -8.16
CA GLY A 12 7.71 3.33 -8.59
C GLY A 12 6.47 3.28 -7.71
N ASP A 13 6.65 3.14 -6.39
CA ASP A 13 5.56 3.10 -5.42
C ASP A 13 4.75 4.41 -5.42
N ILE A 14 5.45 5.55 -5.50
CA ILE A 14 4.83 6.89 -5.52
C ILE A 14 4.00 7.06 -6.80
N MET A 15 4.53 6.68 -7.95
CA MET A 15 3.80 6.77 -9.21
C MET A 15 2.62 5.82 -9.26
N SER A 16 2.75 4.61 -8.72
CA SER A 16 1.62 3.67 -8.57
C SER A 16 0.54 4.27 -7.67
N PHE A 17 0.90 4.85 -6.54
CA PHE A 17 -0.02 5.55 -5.65
C PHE A 17 -0.73 6.71 -6.36
N ILE A 18 0.00 7.57 -7.07
CA ILE A 18 -0.57 8.74 -7.74
C ILE A 18 -1.50 8.30 -8.88
N PHE A 19 -1.04 7.46 -9.80
CA PHE A 19 -1.81 7.16 -11.00
C PHE A 19 -2.98 6.21 -10.74
N PHE A 20 -2.79 5.16 -9.98
CA PHE A 20 -3.83 4.17 -9.71
C PHE A 20 -4.67 4.46 -8.46
N GLY A 21 -4.23 5.39 -7.61
CA GLY A 21 -5.01 5.91 -6.50
C GLY A 21 -5.63 7.26 -6.85
N LEU A 22 -4.84 8.32 -6.72
CA LEU A 22 -5.35 9.69 -6.82
C LEU A 22 -5.95 10.02 -8.19
N VAL A 23 -5.18 9.82 -9.26
CA VAL A 23 -5.63 10.20 -10.60
C VAL A 23 -6.83 9.34 -11.02
N ALA A 24 -6.77 8.03 -10.84
CA ALA A 24 -7.87 7.14 -11.24
C ALA A 24 -9.18 7.47 -10.52
N VAL A 25 -9.15 7.70 -9.22
CA VAL A 25 -10.36 8.00 -8.44
C VAL A 25 -10.82 9.44 -8.68
N CYS A 26 -9.92 10.42 -8.58
CA CYS A 26 -10.32 11.83 -8.74
C CYS A 26 -10.75 12.16 -10.17
N ALA A 27 -10.07 11.64 -11.19
CA ALA A 27 -10.47 11.85 -12.57
C ALA A 27 -11.77 11.13 -12.90
N GLY A 28 -11.96 9.88 -12.42
CA GLY A 28 -13.21 9.16 -12.56
C GLY A 28 -14.39 9.91 -11.92
N SER A 29 -14.21 10.39 -10.69
CA SER A 29 -15.21 11.20 -9.99
C SER A 29 -15.49 12.51 -10.73
N PHE A 30 -14.46 13.21 -11.20
CA PHE A 30 -14.64 14.45 -11.98
C PHE A 30 -15.42 14.23 -13.28
N LEU A 31 -15.14 13.16 -14.00
CA LEU A 31 -15.87 12.84 -15.24
C LEU A 31 -17.37 12.59 -14.97
N TYR A 32 -17.72 12.10 -13.79
CA TYR A 32 -19.10 11.80 -13.42
C TYR A 32 -19.83 12.98 -12.77
N LEU A 33 -19.15 13.68 -11.84
CA LEU A 33 -19.74 14.77 -11.03
C LEU A 33 -19.47 16.17 -11.60
N HIS A 34 -18.55 16.29 -12.57
CA HIS A 34 -18.07 17.57 -13.13
C HIS A 34 -17.54 18.54 -12.06
N SER A 35 -17.10 18.01 -10.91
CA SER A 35 -16.53 18.78 -9.81
C SER A 35 -15.46 17.99 -9.07
N PHE A 36 -14.51 18.69 -8.48
CA PHE A 36 -13.56 18.10 -7.55
C PHE A 36 -14.12 18.17 -6.13
N ASP A 37 -14.10 17.06 -5.43
CA ASP A 37 -14.53 16.99 -4.04
C ASP A 37 -13.46 16.33 -3.15
N VAL A 38 -13.47 16.71 -1.88
CA VAL A 38 -12.52 16.19 -0.89
C VAL A 38 -12.74 14.70 -0.62
N ALA A 39 -13.98 14.23 -0.75
CA ALA A 39 -14.29 12.83 -0.52
C ALA A 39 -13.59 11.93 -1.54
N SER A 40 -13.61 12.31 -2.84
CA SER A 40 -12.88 11.61 -3.90
C SER A 40 -11.37 11.62 -3.67
N LEU A 41 -10.84 12.73 -3.16
CA LEU A 41 -9.41 12.81 -2.82
C LEU A 41 -9.05 11.84 -1.70
N VAL A 42 -9.81 11.80 -0.61
CA VAL A 42 -9.58 10.89 0.52
C VAL A 42 -9.72 9.43 0.08
N ALA A 43 -10.75 9.11 -0.71
CA ALA A 43 -10.93 7.77 -1.28
C ALA A 43 -9.75 7.38 -2.19
N GLY A 44 -9.27 8.30 -3.02
CA GLY A 44 -8.10 8.10 -3.88
C GLY A 44 -6.82 7.83 -3.09
N VAL A 45 -6.59 8.57 -2.00
CA VAL A 45 -5.47 8.29 -1.07
C VAL A 45 -5.62 6.91 -0.45
N ALA A 46 -6.80 6.60 0.10
CA ALA A 46 -7.05 5.33 0.78
C ALA A 46 -6.87 4.13 -0.17
N LEU A 47 -7.30 4.23 -1.42
CA LEU A 47 -7.16 3.18 -2.44
C LEU A 47 -5.74 3.10 -3.01
N GLY A 48 -5.04 4.22 -3.15
CA GLY A 48 -3.67 4.27 -3.67
C GLY A 48 -2.66 3.57 -2.77
N LEU A 49 -2.88 3.56 -1.45
CA LEU A 49 -1.97 2.93 -0.50
C LEU A 49 -1.81 1.42 -0.69
N PRO A 50 -2.88 0.61 -0.81
CA PRO A 50 -2.72 -0.82 -1.09
C PRO A 50 -2.18 -1.10 -2.50
N VAL A 51 -2.41 -0.22 -3.48
CA VAL A 51 -1.76 -0.32 -4.80
C VAL A 51 -0.25 -0.12 -4.67
N ALA A 52 0.19 0.88 -3.92
CA ALA A 52 1.61 1.05 -3.60
C ALA A 52 2.18 -0.15 -2.81
N ALA A 53 1.37 -0.77 -1.94
CA ALA A 53 1.77 -1.98 -1.23
C ALA A 53 2.01 -3.17 -2.18
N VAL A 54 1.21 -3.36 -3.22
CA VAL A 54 1.47 -4.37 -4.28
C VAL A 54 2.81 -4.11 -4.97
N MET A 55 3.09 -2.84 -5.35
CA MET A 55 4.37 -2.47 -5.94
C MET A 55 5.54 -2.73 -4.97
N ASN A 56 5.34 -2.44 -3.68
CA ASN A 56 6.36 -2.70 -2.67
C ASN A 56 6.68 -4.20 -2.53
N ILE A 57 5.71 -5.12 -2.64
CA ILE A 57 5.99 -6.57 -2.66
C ILE A 57 6.96 -6.91 -3.80
N ASN A 58 6.70 -6.39 -5.00
CA ASN A 58 7.59 -6.59 -6.14
C ASN A 58 9.00 -6.04 -5.87
N ASN A 59 9.10 -4.83 -5.34
CA ASN A 59 10.37 -4.20 -5.02
C ASN A 59 11.12 -4.91 -3.88
N MET A 60 10.41 -5.47 -2.88
CA MET A 60 11.04 -6.28 -1.83
C MET A 60 11.59 -7.59 -2.40
N ARG A 61 10.80 -8.30 -3.23
CA ARG A 61 11.22 -9.54 -3.87
C ARG A 61 12.49 -9.36 -4.71
N ASP A 62 12.54 -8.29 -5.48
CA ASP A 62 13.60 -8.04 -6.45
C ASP A 62 14.74 -7.18 -5.88
N SER A 63 14.75 -6.89 -4.58
CA SER A 63 15.62 -5.87 -3.97
C SER A 63 17.11 -6.08 -4.24
N LEU A 64 17.62 -7.34 -4.17
CA LEU A 64 19.01 -7.65 -4.43
C LEU A 64 19.37 -7.52 -5.92
N ASP A 65 18.51 -8.01 -6.80
CA ASP A 65 18.69 -7.92 -8.26
C ASP A 65 18.62 -6.46 -8.72
N ASP A 66 17.65 -5.70 -8.22
CA ASP A 66 17.49 -4.27 -8.48
C ASP A 66 18.72 -3.48 -8.04
N ALA A 67 19.25 -3.74 -6.84
CA ALA A 67 20.46 -3.09 -6.33
C ALA A 67 21.67 -3.38 -7.23
N SER A 68 21.83 -4.63 -7.70
CA SER A 68 22.92 -5.02 -8.60
C SER A 68 22.89 -4.28 -9.94
N LYS A 69 21.70 -3.87 -10.40
CA LYS A 69 21.46 -3.12 -11.63
C LYS A 69 21.46 -1.59 -11.42
N GLY A 70 21.78 -1.13 -10.21
CA GLY A 70 21.79 0.29 -9.86
C GLY A 70 20.40 0.91 -9.69
N LYS A 71 19.34 0.10 -9.62
CA LYS A 71 17.98 0.55 -9.34
C LYS A 71 17.81 0.75 -7.84
N ARG A 72 17.42 1.96 -7.42
CA ARG A 72 17.29 2.36 -6.02
C ARG A 72 15.83 2.57 -5.64
N THR A 73 15.10 1.45 -5.47
CA THR A 73 13.70 1.45 -5.05
C THR A 73 13.55 1.93 -3.59
N ILE A 74 12.31 2.21 -3.17
CA ILE A 74 12.01 2.50 -1.76
C ILE A 74 12.42 1.30 -0.89
N ALA A 75 12.18 0.07 -1.34
CA ALA A 75 12.59 -1.14 -0.63
C ALA A 75 14.11 -1.17 -0.38
N ASN A 76 14.94 -0.93 -1.41
CA ASN A 76 16.40 -0.88 -1.25
C ASN A 76 16.85 0.18 -0.25
N ARG A 77 16.28 1.40 -0.33
CA ARG A 77 16.60 2.49 0.60
C ARG A 77 16.22 2.16 2.04
N LEU A 78 15.05 1.54 2.25
CA LEU A 78 14.61 1.10 3.57
C LEU A 78 15.47 -0.03 4.12
N TYR A 79 15.93 -0.94 3.24
CA TYR A 79 16.89 -1.98 3.61
C TYR A 79 18.19 -1.35 4.14
N GLU A 80 18.81 -0.45 3.39
CA GLU A 80 20.03 0.26 3.79
C GLU A 80 19.84 1.03 5.10
N LEU A 81 18.71 1.74 5.26
CA LEU A 81 18.38 2.46 6.49
C LEU A 81 18.20 1.52 7.69
N GLY A 82 17.57 0.38 7.50
CA GLY A 82 17.36 -0.63 8.55
C GLY A 82 18.68 -1.24 9.01
N GLU A 83 19.59 -1.56 8.10
CA GLU A 83 20.92 -2.08 8.46
C GLU A 83 21.75 -1.06 9.24
N GLY A 84 21.62 0.23 8.96
CA GLY A 84 22.24 1.33 9.69
C GLY A 84 21.56 1.71 11.01
N CYS A 85 20.36 1.18 11.28
CA CYS A 85 19.55 1.60 12.42
C CYS A 85 19.94 0.86 13.70
N SER A 86 20.01 1.60 14.82
CA SER A 86 20.18 1.01 16.16
C SER A 86 18.86 0.82 16.93
N ALA A 87 17.73 1.15 16.29
CA ALA A 87 16.41 1.00 16.91
C ALA A 87 16.07 -0.47 17.19
N THR A 88 15.32 -0.70 18.27
CA THR A 88 14.81 -2.02 18.62
C THR A 88 13.29 -2.01 18.67
N VAL A 89 12.67 -3.04 18.08
CA VAL A 89 11.24 -3.29 18.15
C VAL A 89 11.03 -4.63 18.83
N ARG A 90 10.23 -4.66 19.89
CA ARG A 90 10.00 -5.87 20.72
C ARG A 90 11.29 -6.55 21.20
N GLY A 91 12.32 -5.74 21.54
CA GLY A 91 13.60 -6.24 22.02
C GLY A 91 14.55 -6.80 20.95
N GLN A 92 14.18 -6.75 19.68
CA GLN A 92 15.05 -7.14 18.56
C GLN A 92 15.48 -5.91 17.78
N ARG A 93 16.73 -5.88 17.32
CA ARG A 93 17.25 -4.82 16.46
C ARG A 93 16.53 -4.87 15.10
N VAL A 94 16.06 -3.72 14.65
CA VAL A 94 15.48 -3.59 13.32
C VAL A 94 16.58 -3.81 12.28
N ASN A 95 16.37 -4.78 11.40
CA ASN A 95 17.22 -5.02 10.24
C ASN A 95 16.57 -4.49 8.96
N GLY A 96 17.30 -4.53 7.86
CA GLY A 96 16.84 -4.01 6.58
C GLY A 96 15.55 -4.66 6.08
N GLU A 97 15.41 -5.97 6.23
CA GLU A 97 14.18 -6.67 5.83
C GLU A 97 12.97 -6.25 6.68
N GLN A 98 13.16 -6.11 7.98
CA GLN A 98 12.09 -5.64 8.86
C GLN A 98 11.65 -4.22 8.49
N ALA A 99 12.58 -3.33 8.13
CA ALA A 99 12.24 -1.97 7.69
C ALA A 99 11.36 -1.97 6.43
N MET A 100 11.68 -2.78 5.43
CA MET A 100 10.85 -2.94 4.23
C MET A 100 9.44 -3.46 4.55
N ARG A 101 9.32 -4.46 5.42
CA ARG A 101 8.04 -5.05 5.84
C ARG A 101 7.22 -4.11 6.71
N MET A 102 7.87 -3.28 7.54
CA MET A 102 7.19 -2.23 8.31
C MET A 102 6.55 -1.19 7.39
N TYR A 103 7.24 -0.77 6.34
CA TYR A 103 6.68 0.14 5.34
C TYR A 103 5.42 -0.47 4.70
N HIS A 104 5.48 -1.72 4.25
CA HIS A 104 4.32 -2.44 3.71
C HIS A 104 3.16 -2.47 4.70
N THR A 105 3.45 -2.78 5.96
CA THR A 105 2.47 -2.81 7.05
C THR A 105 1.79 -1.45 7.23
N VAL A 106 2.58 -0.37 7.25
CA VAL A 106 2.07 1.00 7.38
C VAL A 106 1.12 1.36 6.23
N LEU A 107 1.47 1.02 4.98
CA LEU A 107 0.61 1.29 3.82
C LEU A 107 -0.78 0.65 3.98
N LEU A 108 -0.86 -0.62 4.39
CA LEU A 108 -2.13 -1.34 4.52
C LEU A 108 -2.96 -0.85 5.72
N TYR A 109 -2.34 -0.65 6.89
CA TYR A 109 -3.08 -0.14 8.05
C TYR A 109 -3.55 1.30 7.87
N LEU A 110 -2.73 2.16 7.25
CA LEU A 110 -3.14 3.52 6.95
C LEU A 110 -4.31 3.56 5.97
N SER A 111 -4.29 2.69 4.94
CA SER A 111 -5.42 2.52 4.03
C SER A 111 -6.70 2.13 4.78
N LEU A 112 -6.64 1.12 5.65
CA LEU A 112 -7.79 0.68 6.44
C LEU A 112 -8.35 1.81 7.30
N ILE A 113 -7.48 2.52 8.02
CA ILE A 113 -7.86 3.65 8.88
C ILE A 113 -8.56 4.74 8.05
N LEU A 114 -7.99 5.09 6.89
CA LEU A 114 -8.56 6.11 6.02
C LEU A 114 -9.91 5.70 5.45
N PHE A 115 -10.11 4.45 5.04
CA PHE A 115 -11.42 3.98 4.56
C PHE A 115 -12.47 4.00 5.66
N VAL A 116 -12.13 3.52 6.86
CA VAL A 116 -13.06 3.56 8.00
C VAL A 116 -13.39 5.02 8.37
N ALA A 117 -12.38 5.89 8.48
CA ALA A 117 -12.58 7.30 8.78
C ALA A 117 -13.43 7.99 7.70
N PHE A 118 -13.16 7.72 6.42
CA PHE A 118 -13.90 8.26 5.28
C PHE A 118 -15.40 8.01 5.40
N ILE A 119 -15.82 6.78 5.71
CA ILE A 119 -17.25 6.45 5.86
C ILE A 119 -17.89 7.27 6.96
N PHE A 120 -17.25 7.38 8.14
CA PHE A 120 -17.82 8.15 9.25
C PHE A 120 -17.85 9.65 8.98
N VAL A 121 -16.85 10.19 8.29
CA VAL A 121 -16.80 11.61 7.91
C VAL A 121 -17.85 11.96 6.86
N VAL A 122 -18.02 11.10 5.83
CA VAL A 122 -18.92 11.39 4.70
C VAL A 122 -20.37 11.07 5.02
N LYS A 123 -20.63 9.97 5.72
CA LYS A 123 -22.00 9.47 5.99
C LYS A 123 -22.49 9.78 7.41
N GLY A 124 -21.63 10.32 8.28
CA GLY A 124 -21.95 10.58 9.68
C GLY A 124 -22.06 9.31 10.53
N PHE A 125 -22.40 9.49 11.80
CA PHE A 125 -22.53 8.40 12.77
C PHE A 125 -23.96 7.85 12.77
N SER A 126 -24.15 6.63 12.27
CA SER A 126 -25.41 5.91 12.24
C SER A 126 -25.17 4.39 12.30
N LEU A 127 -26.20 3.61 12.61
CA LEU A 127 -26.11 2.14 12.59
C LEU A 127 -25.66 1.64 11.20
N ARG A 128 -26.16 2.28 10.12
CA ARG A 128 -25.77 1.91 8.75
C ARG A 128 -24.28 2.14 8.49
N THR A 129 -23.71 3.24 8.99
CA THR A 129 -22.27 3.54 8.83
C THR A 129 -21.41 2.61 9.66
N PHE A 130 -21.87 2.16 10.84
CA PHE A 130 -21.18 1.10 11.58
C PHE A 130 -21.17 -0.24 10.84
N VAL A 131 -22.29 -0.63 10.24
CA VAL A 131 -22.38 -1.85 9.42
C VAL A 131 -21.46 -1.75 8.19
N ALA A 132 -21.46 -0.60 7.51
CA ALA A 132 -20.57 -0.36 6.36
C ALA A 132 -19.09 -0.39 6.78
N GLY A 133 -18.73 0.24 7.90
CA GLY A 133 -17.37 0.16 8.46
C GLY A 133 -16.93 -1.27 8.78
N ALA A 134 -17.83 -2.08 9.37
CA ALA A 134 -17.57 -3.49 9.63
C ALA A 134 -17.37 -4.28 8.32
N ALA A 135 -18.19 -4.02 7.29
CA ALA A 135 -18.04 -4.64 5.98
C ALA A 135 -16.70 -4.30 5.33
N ILE A 136 -16.24 -3.05 5.43
CA ILE A 136 -14.90 -2.65 4.99
C ILE A 136 -13.81 -3.42 5.76
N CYS A 137 -13.89 -3.49 7.08
CA CYS A 137 -12.93 -4.26 7.87
C CYS A 137 -12.88 -5.74 7.42
N LEU A 138 -14.02 -6.33 7.09
CA LEU A 138 -14.09 -7.69 6.56
C LEU A 138 -13.48 -7.79 5.16
N SER A 139 -13.68 -6.81 4.28
CA SER A 139 -13.09 -6.80 2.93
C SER A 139 -11.55 -6.67 2.96
N PHE A 140 -10.96 -6.19 4.06
CA PHE A 140 -9.52 -6.15 4.27
C PHE A 140 -8.92 -7.51 4.70
N GLN A 141 -9.72 -8.52 4.99
CA GLN A 141 -9.24 -9.85 5.42
C GLN A 141 -8.18 -10.45 4.47
N PRO A 142 -8.36 -10.45 3.12
CA PRO A 142 -7.33 -10.98 2.22
C PRO A 142 -6.02 -10.20 2.29
N LEU A 143 -6.08 -8.86 2.42
CA LEU A 143 -4.88 -8.02 2.58
C LEU A 143 -4.17 -8.31 3.90
N MET A 144 -4.91 -8.46 5.00
CA MET A 144 -4.32 -8.76 6.31
C MET A 144 -3.73 -10.17 6.36
N SER A 145 -4.35 -11.15 5.71
CA SER A 145 -3.78 -12.50 5.61
C SER A 145 -2.51 -12.53 4.75
N ALA A 146 -2.49 -11.79 3.64
CA ALA A 146 -1.29 -11.62 2.82
C ALA A 146 -0.18 -10.92 3.62
N LEU A 147 -0.51 -9.85 4.35
CA LEU A 147 0.43 -9.14 5.23
C LEU A 147 1.03 -10.08 6.28
N ALA A 148 0.21 -10.89 6.95
CA ALA A 148 0.69 -11.86 7.93
C ALA A 148 1.69 -12.85 7.31
N GLY A 149 1.41 -13.32 6.09
CA GLY A 149 2.31 -14.16 5.32
C GLY A 149 3.61 -13.47 4.96
N ILE A 150 3.55 -12.21 4.48
CA ILE A 150 4.72 -11.41 4.13
C ILE A 150 5.63 -11.18 5.35
N VAL A 151 5.03 -10.90 6.51
CA VAL A 151 5.81 -10.65 7.75
C VAL A 151 6.49 -11.91 8.25
N GLN A 152 5.89 -13.08 8.03
CA GLN A 152 6.41 -14.37 8.49
C GLN A 152 7.36 -15.06 7.50
N GLU A 153 7.34 -14.68 6.22
CA GLU A 153 8.18 -15.29 5.20
C GLU A 153 9.65 -14.82 5.36
N PRO A 154 10.59 -15.72 5.69
CA PRO A 154 11.98 -15.33 5.85
C PRO A 154 12.68 -15.04 4.51
N ASP A 155 12.21 -15.62 3.42
CA ASP A 155 12.81 -15.54 2.10
C ASP A 155 12.06 -14.53 1.23
N HIS A 156 12.66 -13.34 1.04
CA HIS A 156 12.04 -12.28 0.24
C HIS A 156 11.81 -12.66 -1.23
N THR A 157 12.57 -13.63 -1.78
CA THR A 157 12.37 -14.07 -3.17
C THR A 157 11.04 -14.80 -3.39
N LYS A 158 10.41 -15.27 -2.32
CA LYS A 158 9.12 -15.98 -2.34
C LYS A 158 7.91 -15.07 -2.08
N LEU A 159 8.10 -13.76 -2.02
CA LEU A 159 7.02 -12.81 -1.76
C LEU A 159 6.02 -12.66 -2.92
N ASP A 160 6.36 -13.09 -4.13
CA ASP A 160 5.49 -13.08 -5.31
C ASP A 160 4.14 -13.76 -5.07
N ARG A 161 4.10 -14.83 -4.27
CA ARG A 161 2.86 -15.54 -3.91
C ARG A 161 1.83 -14.67 -3.19
N PHE A 162 2.25 -13.55 -2.59
CA PHE A 162 1.38 -12.61 -1.91
C PHE A 162 0.90 -11.44 -2.80
N MET A 163 1.44 -11.30 -4.00
CA MET A 163 1.03 -10.24 -4.93
C MET A 163 -0.43 -10.40 -5.37
N ALA A 164 -0.81 -11.60 -5.79
CA ALA A 164 -2.17 -11.87 -6.24
C ALA A 164 -3.21 -11.69 -5.11
N PRO A 165 -3.04 -12.26 -3.89
CA PRO A 165 -3.95 -12.01 -2.79
C PRO A 165 -4.07 -10.52 -2.42
N THR A 166 -2.95 -9.77 -2.42
CA THR A 166 -2.95 -8.33 -2.13
C THR A 166 -3.68 -7.55 -3.22
N SER A 167 -3.46 -7.87 -4.49
CA SER A 167 -4.16 -7.23 -5.61
C SER A 167 -5.66 -7.51 -5.59
N LEU A 168 -6.06 -8.76 -5.39
CA LEU A 168 -7.48 -9.16 -5.28
C LEU A 168 -8.15 -8.52 -4.07
N GLY A 169 -7.46 -8.46 -2.93
CA GLY A 169 -7.95 -7.76 -1.74
C GLY A 169 -8.14 -6.26 -1.99
N THR A 170 -7.24 -5.62 -2.73
CA THR A 170 -7.37 -4.21 -3.13
C THR A 170 -8.61 -3.98 -4.00
N VAL A 171 -8.86 -4.86 -4.96
CA VAL A 171 -10.07 -4.81 -5.81
C VAL A 171 -11.33 -5.03 -4.97
N ALA A 172 -11.32 -5.98 -4.04
CA ALA A 172 -12.46 -6.24 -3.16
C ALA A 172 -12.81 -5.02 -2.31
N VAL A 173 -11.81 -4.35 -1.73
CA VAL A 173 -12.00 -3.10 -0.98
C VAL A 173 -12.54 -1.99 -1.88
N ALA A 174 -12.02 -1.84 -3.10
CA ALA A 174 -12.50 -0.84 -4.05
C ALA A 174 -14.00 -1.03 -4.37
N ILE A 175 -14.44 -2.27 -4.61
CA ILE A 175 -15.85 -2.60 -4.89
C ILE A 175 -16.75 -2.30 -3.69
N MET A 176 -16.27 -2.51 -2.46
CA MET A 176 -17.09 -2.28 -1.26
C MET A 176 -17.28 -0.81 -0.91
N VAL A 177 -16.47 0.09 -1.48
CA VAL A 177 -16.52 1.54 -1.21
C VAL A 177 -17.33 2.30 -2.26
N THR A 178 -17.54 1.70 -3.44
CA THR A 178 -18.38 2.27 -4.51
C THR A 178 -19.85 1.97 -4.29
#